data_fac209cc56748ea87cba0084b3b9eae0
#
_entry.id   fac209cc56748ea87cba0084b3b9eae0
#
_cell.length_a   1.000
_cell.length_b   1.000
_cell.length_c   1.000
_cell.angle_alpha   90.00
_cell.angle_beta   90.00
_cell.angle_gamma   90.00
#
_symmetry.space_group_name_H-M   'P 1'
#
loop_
_entity.id
_entity.type
_entity.pdbx_description
1 polymer ?
#
loop_
_entity_poly.entity_id
_entity_poly.type
_entity_poly.pdbx_seq_one_letter_code
_entity_poly.pdbx_strand_id
1 'polypeptide(L)'
;MHRNARCRPAHPIRPARPARPAAGRSRLVAGCIAVAAVLGLSACSTASGALQPTSAAATPGSASEQQPTGTAATTIEPAPGSDAPAPDTATGSRPAAPPAAAKPHAPSAPTASTASTPTASTPSAPGTPAAPPAQSGKPTKVIGSTASGGRTVALTFDDGPGPATGQILDLLAQYHVKATFCEIGQNAAANPALVKRVVAEGHRLCDHSVHHPQPFEKLSHDKAVYEIGAAHDMIVKAGGPGTEVSWFRAPGGGFDADNEHIAAGLGMSSLGWSVDPRDWSRPGVPAIVSTVQHQLKPGDVILMHDGGGDRSQTVAALKQLLPWLVAQGYTFDLPAA
;
A
#
# COMPACT_ATOMS: atom_id res chain seq x y z
N MET A 1 -51.60 -43.73 50.13
CA MET A 1 -50.73 -42.88 50.99
C MET A 1 -49.56 -42.39 50.09
N HIS A 2 -49.76 -41.23 49.45
CA HIS A 2 -48.69 -40.63 48.59
C HIS A 2 -48.19 -39.36 49.28
N ARG A 3 -46.92 -39.35 49.67
CA ARG A 3 -46.24 -38.21 50.27
C ARG A 3 -45.72 -37.31 49.13
N ASN A 4 -46.28 -36.10 49.03
CA ASN A 4 -45.80 -35.01 48.18
C ASN A 4 -44.52 -34.42 48.78
N ALA A 5 -43.38 -34.62 48.09
CA ALA A 5 -42.15 -33.87 48.39
C ALA A 5 -42.17 -32.56 47.64
N ARG A 6 -42.25 -31.43 48.39
CA ARG A 6 -42.15 -30.08 47.83
C ARG A 6 -40.68 -29.73 47.64
N CYS A 7 -40.28 -29.46 46.40
CA CYS A 7 -38.99 -28.87 46.08
C CYS A 7 -38.95 -27.41 46.54
N ARG A 8 -37.92 -27.06 47.31
CA ARG A 8 -37.61 -25.66 47.69
C ARG A 8 -36.91 -24.98 46.53
N PRO A 9 -37.20 -23.68 46.22
CA PRO A 9 -36.47 -22.91 45.22
C PRO A 9 -35.07 -22.53 45.74
N ALA A 10 -34.07 -22.67 44.84
CA ALA A 10 -32.69 -22.25 45.10
C ALA A 10 -32.56 -20.75 45.14
N HIS A 11 -31.81 -20.23 46.14
CA HIS A 11 -31.47 -18.82 46.26
C HIS A 11 -30.50 -18.40 45.16
N PRO A 12 -30.64 -17.18 44.56
CA PRO A 12 -29.69 -16.66 43.60
C PRO A 12 -28.37 -16.30 44.26
N ILE A 13 -27.28 -16.78 43.69
CA ILE A 13 -25.91 -16.43 44.09
C ILE A 13 -25.63 -15.00 43.64
N ARG A 14 -25.33 -14.12 44.58
CA ARG A 14 -24.88 -12.76 44.29
C ARG A 14 -23.47 -12.77 43.69
N PRO A 15 -23.19 -12.05 42.58
CA PRO A 15 -21.83 -11.94 42.07
C PRO A 15 -20.97 -11.09 43.04
N ALA A 16 -19.74 -11.55 43.26
CA ALA A 16 -18.72 -10.88 44.05
C ALA A 16 -18.34 -9.53 43.43
N ARG A 17 -18.30 -8.49 44.24
CA ARG A 17 -17.80 -7.16 43.84
C ARG A 17 -16.29 -7.24 43.53
N PRO A 18 -15.78 -6.62 42.45
CA PRO A 18 -14.34 -6.52 42.21
C PRO A 18 -13.70 -5.57 43.25
N ALA A 19 -12.56 -6.02 43.80
CA ALA A 19 -11.76 -5.27 44.74
C ALA A 19 -11.21 -3.98 44.08
N ARG A 20 -11.34 -2.85 44.77
CA ARG A 20 -10.73 -1.57 44.37
C ARG A 20 -9.20 -1.67 44.54
N PRO A 21 -8.40 -1.20 43.55
CA PRO A 21 -6.96 -1.08 43.73
C PRO A 21 -6.65 0.01 44.75
N ALA A 22 -5.74 -0.28 45.67
CA ALA A 22 -5.23 0.62 46.70
C ALA A 22 -4.50 1.80 46.03
N ALA A 23 -4.84 3.01 46.45
CA ALA A 23 -4.18 4.24 46.07
C ALA A 23 -2.74 4.26 46.64
N GLY A 24 -1.77 3.99 45.81
CA GLY A 24 -0.36 4.20 46.13
C GLY A 24 -0.05 5.68 46.20
N ARG A 25 0.33 6.14 47.40
CA ARG A 25 0.84 7.50 47.64
C ARG A 25 2.23 7.62 46.99
N SER A 26 2.32 8.27 45.84
CA SER A 26 3.58 8.72 45.27
C SER A 26 4.14 9.86 46.11
N ARG A 27 5.27 9.62 46.75
CA ARG A 27 6.07 10.66 47.40
C ARG A 27 6.75 11.47 46.31
N LEU A 28 6.39 12.74 46.21
CA LEU A 28 7.13 13.76 45.46
C LEU A 28 8.48 13.98 46.17
N VAL A 29 9.55 13.56 45.52
CA VAL A 29 10.92 13.99 45.85
C VAL A 29 11.17 15.28 45.09
N ALA A 30 11.10 16.41 45.82
CA ALA A 30 11.53 17.70 45.31
C ALA A 30 13.06 17.73 45.24
N GLY A 31 13.62 17.55 44.04
CA GLY A 31 15.01 17.79 43.77
C GLY A 31 15.24 19.27 43.45
N CYS A 32 15.80 20.01 44.38
CA CYS A 32 16.30 21.36 44.12
C CYS A 32 17.53 21.28 43.22
N ILE A 33 17.40 21.79 42.00
CA ILE A 33 18.56 22.08 41.14
C ILE A 33 18.86 23.56 41.31
N ALA A 34 20.02 23.84 41.95
CA ALA A 34 20.59 25.16 42.08
C ALA A 34 21.09 25.63 40.70
N VAL A 35 20.56 26.73 40.21
CA VAL A 35 21.07 27.47 39.06
C VAL A 35 22.17 28.39 39.57
N ALA A 36 23.42 28.08 39.25
CA ALA A 36 24.53 29.00 39.42
C ALA A 36 24.57 29.98 38.23
N ALA A 37 24.19 31.22 38.50
CA ALA A 37 24.39 32.32 37.57
C ALA A 37 25.85 32.79 37.70
N VAL A 38 26.64 32.62 36.64
CA VAL A 38 27.94 33.28 36.49
C VAL A 38 27.71 34.57 35.69
N LEU A 39 27.75 35.68 36.43
CA LEU A 39 27.87 37.03 35.89
C LEU A 39 29.34 37.28 35.55
N GLY A 40 29.69 37.34 34.26
CA GLY A 40 30.95 37.82 33.74
C GLY A 40 30.78 39.22 33.16
N LEU A 41 31.15 40.25 33.93
CA LEU A 41 31.39 41.61 33.43
C LEU A 41 32.83 41.66 32.89
N SER A 42 32.98 42.18 31.66
CA SER A 42 34.20 42.88 31.18
C SER A 42 33.80 43.64 29.93
N ALA A 43 33.69 44.89 30.04
CA ALA A 43 34.59 46.01 29.89
C ALA A 43 34.81 46.44 28.42
N CYS A 44 34.44 47.67 28.24
CA CYS A 44 34.56 48.50 27.03
C CYS A 44 36.01 48.57 26.47
N SER A 45 36.09 48.64 25.15
CA SER A 45 37.12 49.43 24.49
C SER A 45 36.53 50.07 23.24
N THR A 46 36.45 51.35 23.26
CA THR A 46 36.18 52.30 22.19
C THR A 46 37.37 52.42 21.25
N ALA A 47 37.16 52.30 19.96
CA ALA A 47 38.01 52.94 18.97
C ALA A 47 37.17 53.42 17.80
N SER A 48 37.02 54.69 17.72
CA SER A 48 36.45 55.45 16.60
C SER A 48 37.37 55.38 15.37
N GLY A 49 36.77 55.24 14.19
CA GLY A 49 37.44 55.38 12.91
C GLY A 49 36.41 55.59 11.83
N ALA A 50 35.97 56.81 11.71
CA ALA A 50 35.12 57.27 10.60
C ALA A 50 35.98 57.50 9.35
N LEU A 51 35.55 57.04 8.20
CA LEU A 51 35.71 57.67 6.89
C LEU A 51 34.75 57.09 5.88
N GLN A 52 33.75 57.84 5.52
CA GLN A 52 33.02 57.84 4.25
C GLN A 52 33.49 59.08 3.49
N PRO A 53 33.08 59.31 2.21
CA PRO A 53 32.62 58.50 1.09
C PRO A 53 33.34 58.87 -0.22
N THR A 54 33.22 58.10 -1.27
CA THR A 54 33.15 58.70 -2.63
C THR A 54 32.23 57.88 -3.54
N SER A 55 31.22 58.59 -3.94
CA SER A 55 30.30 58.34 -5.03
C SER A 55 31.02 58.48 -6.37
N ALA A 56 30.78 57.60 -7.33
CA ALA A 56 30.90 57.91 -8.76
C ALA A 56 29.90 57.01 -9.52
N ALA A 57 28.88 57.70 -9.98
CA ALA A 57 27.97 57.23 -11.01
C ALA A 57 28.62 57.35 -12.38
N ALA A 58 28.43 56.36 -13.23
CA ALA A 58 28.51 56.53 -14.69
C ALA A 58 27.69 55.42 -15.37
N THR A 59 26.65 55.76 -16.01
CA THR A 59 25.91 55.14 -17.13
C THR A 59 26.23 55.92 -18.39
N PRO A 60 25.83 55.49 -19.62
CA PRO A 60 25.87 54.17 -20.29
C PRO A 60 26.65 54.26 -21.62
N GLY A 61 27.04 53.16 -22.19
CA GLY A 61 27.63 53.09 -23.52
C GLY A 61 27.05 51.93 -24.32
N SER A 62 26.19 52.25 -25.26
CA SER A 62 25.80 51.42 -26.41
C SER A 62 26.94 51.29 -27.41
N ALA A 63 27.19 50.07 -27.90
CA ALA A 63 27.76 49.75 -29.21
C ALA A 63 27.56 48.22 -29.38
N SER A 64 26.63 47.80 -30.20
CA SER A 64 26.71 47.61 -31.67
C SER A 64 27.60 46.43 -32.09
N GLU A 65 26.90 45.39 -32.56
CA GLU A 65 27.19 44.58 -33.72
C GLU A 65 28.62 44.07 -33.97
N GLN A 66 28.74 42.74 -34.02
CA GLN A 66 29.28 42.10 -35.22
C GLN A 66 29.15 40.57 -35.11
N GLN A 67 28.35 40.02 -36.01
CA GLN A 67 28.30 38.61 -36.36
C GLN A 67 29.36 38.35 -37.42
N PRO A 68 30.07 37.24 -37.42
CA PRO A 68 30.64 36.71 -38.64
C PRO A 68 29.84 35.47 -39.07
N THR A 69 29.24 35.61 -40.22
CA THR A 69 28.86 34.54 -41.14
C THR A 69 30.11 33.82 -41.60
N GLY A 70 30.10 32.48 -41.53
CA GLY A 70 31.16 31.66 -42.01
C GLY A 70 30.66 30.23 -42.28
N THR A 71 30.09 30.05 -43.47
CA THR A 71 29.74 28.79 -44.11
C THR A 71 31.01 27.98 -44.38
N ALA A 72 31.09 26.73 -43.92
CA ALA A 72 31.93 25.72 -44.56
C ALA A 72 31.27 24.35 -44.38
N ALA A 73 30.55 23.93 -45.37
CA ALA A 73 30.16 22.55 -45.60
C ALA A 73 31.42 21.78 -46.00
N THR A 74 31.77 20.76 -45.25
CA THR A 74 32.73 19.74 -45.68
C THR A 74 31.96 18.44 -45.93
N THR A 75 31.66 18.22 -47.18
CA THR A 75 31.21 16.93 -47.76
C THR A 75 32.39 15.95 -47.66
N ILE A 76 32.19 14.85 -46.96
CA ILE A 76 33.09 13.69 -47.02
C ILE A 76 32.37 12.61 -47.82
N GLU A 77 32.93 12.38 -49.01
CA GLU A 77 32.60 11.35 -49.99
C GLU A 77 32.96 9.94 -49.43
N PRO A 78 32.17 8.88 -49.71
CA PRO A 78 32.51 7.53 -49.27
C PRO A 78 33.49 6.89 -50.22
N ALA A 79 34.56 6.28 -49.69
CA ALA A 79 35.50 5.46 -50.43
C ALA A 79 34.93 4.05 -50.76
N PRO A 80 35.34 3.44 -51.88
CA PRO A 80 34.71 2.23 -52.39
C PRO A 80 35.34 0.93 -51.90
N GLY A 81 34.47 -0.06 -51.80
CA GLY A 81 34.63 -1.48 -52.14
C GLY A 81 35.74 -2.30 -51.50
N SER A 82 35.30 -3.32 -50.74
CA SER A 82 36.01 -4.58 -50.71
C SER A 82 34.98 -5.70 -50.76
N ASP A 83 35.03 -6.43 -51.85
CA ASP A 83 34.35 -7.68 -52.14
C ASP A 83 34.75 -8.76 -51.11
N ALA A 84 33.75 -9.42 -50.53
CA ALA A 84 33.93 -10.74 -49.95
C ALA A 84 32.77 -11.65 -50.35
N PRO A 85 33.03 -12.91 -50.69
CA PRO A 85 32.11 -13.76 -51.43
C PRO A 85 30.98 -14.32 -50.54
N ALA A 86 29.85 -14.53 -51.17
CA ALA A 86 28.71 -15.24 -50.61
C ALA A 86 29.03 -16.72 -50.37
N PRO A 87 28.60 -17.32 -49.28
CA PRO A 87 28.53 -18.76 -49.16
C PRO A 87 27.17 -19.30 -49.62
N ASP A 88 27.27 -20.46 -50.20
CA ASP A 88 26.31 -21.27 -50.90
C ASP A 88 25.00 -21.56 -50.20
N THR A 89 23.98 -21.69 -51.01
CA THR A 89 22.69 -22.31 -50.80
C THR A 89 22.78 -23.63 -50.00
N ALA A 90 22.28 -23.63 -48.76
CA ALA A 90 21.91 -24.84 -48.07
C ALA A 90 20.39 -24.95 -48.04
N THR A 91 19.89 -25.91 -48.77
CA THR A 91 18.52 -26.42 -48.79
C THR A 91 18.10 -26.80 -47.36
N GLY A 92 17.27 -25.98 -46.71
CA GLY A 92 16.79 -26.22 -45.37
C GLY A 92 15.35 -26.71 -45.40
N SER A 93 15.12 -27.84 -44.85
CA SER A 93 13.85 -28.53 -44.71
C SER A 93 12.87 -27.74 -43.91
N ARG A 94 11.69 -27.54 -44.45
CA ARG A 94 10.49 -27.01 -43.81
C ARG A 94 10.07 -27.89 -42.61
N PRO A 95 9.83 -27.39 -41.43
CA PRO A 95 9.24 -28.17 -40.34
C PRO A 95 7.81 -28.59 -40.70
N ALA A 96 7.53 -29.86 -40.51
CA ALA A 96 6.20 -30.44 -40.71
C ALA A 96 5.17 -29.86 -39.73
N ALA A 97 3.96 -29.61 -40.24
CA ALA A 97 2.80 -29.22 -39.45
C ALA A 97 2.43 -30.34 -38.45
N PRO A 98 1.95 -30.01 -37.26
CA PRO A 98 1.45 -31.03 -36.30
C PRO A 98 0.18 -31.71 -36.85
N PRO A 99 -0.03 -32.99 -36.54
CA PRO A 99 -1.18 -33.75 -37.02
C PRO A 99 -2.51 -33.20 -36.42
N ALA A 100 -3.54 -33.17 -37.27
CA ALA A 100 -4.89 -32.77 -36.93
C ALA A 100 -5.45 -33.62 -35.77
N ALA A 101 -6.02 -32.98 -34.78
CA ALA A 101 -6.72 -33.59 -33.65
C ALA A 101 -7.88 -34.45 -34.18
N ALA A 102 -7.91 -35.68 -33.74
CA ALA A 102 -8.99 -36.62 -34.01
C ALA A 102 -10.29 -36.14 -33.28
N LYS A 103 -11.40 -36.17 -34.01
CA LYS A 103 -12.74 -35.93 -33.45
C LYS A 103 -13.07 -36.97 -32.39
N PRO A 104 -13.63 -36.59 -31.22
CA PRO A 104 -14.13 -37.57 -30.27
C PRO A 104 -15.41 -38.22 -30.81
N HIS A 105 -15.44 -39.53 -30.79
CA HIS A 105 -16.62 -40.35 -31.05
C HIS A 105 -17.68 -40.11 -29.95
N ALA A 106 -18.93 -39.90 -30.36
CA ALA A 106 -20.07 -39.86 -29.46
C ALA A 106 -20.28 -41.26 -28.82
N PRO A 107 -20.55 -41.34 -27.52
CA PRO A 107 -20.94 -42.58 -26.91
C PRO A 107 -22.41 -42.88 -27.22
N SER A 108 -22.66 -44.13 -27.61
CA SER A 108 -23.98 -44.72 -27.85
C SER A 108 -24.84 -44.71 -26.57
N ALA A 109 -26.11 -44.38 -26.74
CA ALA A 109 -27.12 -44.40 -25.68
C ALA A 109 -27.36 -45.82 -25.14
N PRO A 110 -27.47 -46.04 -23.84
CA PRO A 110 -28.00 -47.25 -23.27
C PRO A 110 -29.53 -47.21 -23.24
N THR A 111 -30.09 -48.38 -23.56
CA THR A 111 -31.51 -48.75 -23.58
C THR A 111 -32.22 -48.46 -22.26
N ALA A 112 -33.43 -47.97 -22.37
CA ALA A 112 -34.34 -47.69 -21.25
C ALA A 112 -34.63 -48.96 -20.42
N SER A 113 -34.40 -48.91 -19.12
CA SER A 113 -34.94 -49.85 -18.14
C SER A 113 -35.96 -49.10 -17.31
N THR A 114 -37.22 -49.58 -17.35
CA THR A 114 -38.35 -49.11 -16.55
C THR A 114 -38.10 -49.38 -15.06
N ALA A 115 -37.97 -48.35 -14.24
CA ALA A 115 -38.01 -48.47 -12.80
C ALA A 115 -38.82 -47.33 -12.18
N SER A 116 -39.73 -47.77 -11.37
CA SER A 116 -40.67 -47.17 -10.44
C SER A 116 -40.41 -45.77 -9.94
N THR A 117 -41.47 -44.96 -9.98
CA THR A 117 -41.57 -43.60 -9.43
C THR A 117 -41.35 -43.55 -7.93
N PRO A 118 -40.38 -42.79 -7.41
CA PRO A 118 -40.40 -42.36 -6.02
C PRO A 118 -41.04 -41.00 -5.90
N THR A 119 -41.89 -40.88 -4.91
CA THR A 119 -42.63 -39.70 -4.47
C THR A 119 -41.65 -38.50 -4.30
N ALA A 120 -41.99 -37.39 -4.99
CA ALA A 120 -41.25 -36.17 -4.92
C ALA A 120 -41.33 -35.53 -3.51
N SER A 121 -40.24 -35.53 -2.77
CA SER A 121 -40.04 -34.63 -1.66
C SER A 121 -39.57 -33.31 -2.24
N THR A 122 -40.30 -32.26 -2.00
CA THR A 122 -40.00 -30.88 -2.40
C THR A 122 -38.64 -30.46 -1.77
N PRO A 123 -37.63 -30.06 -2.54
CA PRO A 123 -36.41 -29.48 -1.93
C PRO A 123 -36.75 -28.15 -1.32
N SER A 124 -36.50 -28.01 -0.01
CA SER A 124 -36.46 -26.70 0.66
C SER A 124 -35.45 -25.82 -0.03
N ALA A 125 -35.86 -24.59 -0.36
CA ALA A 125 -34.99 -23.55 -0.91
C ALA A 125 -33.75 -23.38 -0.02
N PRO A 126 -32.55 -23.15 -0.60
CA PRO A 126 -31.39 -22.78 0.16
C PRO A 126 -31.69 -21.52 0.97
N GLY A 127 -31.57 -21.59 2.28
CA GLY A 127 -31.72 -20.43 3.17
C GLY A 127 -30.78 -19.33 2.72
N THR A 128 -31.32 -18.14 2.58
CA THR A 128 -30.54 -16.90 2.44
C THR A 128 -29.44 -16.88 3.50
N PRO A 129 -28.17 -16.65 3.14
CA PRO A 129 -27.14 -16.50 4.15
C PRO A 129 -27.55 -15.39 5.12
N ALA A 130 -27.58 -15.69 6.40
CA ALA A 130 -27.85 -14.70 7.42
C ALA A 130 -26.80 -13.58 7.30
N ALA A 131 -27.26 -12.34 7.20
CA ALA A 131 -26.37 -11.18 7.28
C ALA A 131 -25.50 -11.31 8.54
N PRO A 132 -24.19 -11.01 8.47
CA PRO A 132 -23.35 -11.03 9.66
C PRO A 132 -23.94 -10.11 10.72
N PRO A 133 -23.82 -10.43 12.01
CA PRO A 133 -24.30 -9.55 13.09
C PRO A 133 -23.58 -8.21 12.93
N ALA A 134 -24.34 -7.11 13.00
CA ALA A 134 -23.83 -5.75 13.01
C ALA A 134 -22.85 -5.60 14.20
N GLN A 135 -21.58 -5.78 13.91
CA GLN A 135 -20.51 -5.43 14.83
C GLN A 135 -20.49 -3.90 14.91
N SER A 136 -20.30 -3.36 16.11
CA SER A 136 -20.13 -1.92 16.34
C SER A 136 -19.01 -1.43 15.44
N GLY A 137 -19.38 -0.87 14.28
CA GLY A 137 -18.47 -0.60 13.18
C GLY A 137 -17.40 0.41 13.56
N LYS A 138 -16.22 0.24 13.00
CA LYS A 138 -15.16 1.25 13.00
C LYS A 138 -15.69 2.55 12.38
N PRO A 139 -15.11 3.71 12.71
CA PRO A 139 -15.53 4.98 12.11
C PRO A 139 -15.39 4.93 10.57
N THR A 140 -16.42 5.35 9.87
CA THR A 140 -16.48 5.44 8.41
C THR A 140 -15.79 6.71 7.90
N LYS A 141 -14.56 6.96 8.34
CA LYS A 141 -13.75 8.10 7.88
C LYS A 141 -12.50 7.58 7.19
N VAL A 142 -12.26 8.09 5.98
CA VAL A 142 -11.03 7.79 5.26
C VAL A 142 -9.83 8.37 6.01
N ILE A 143 -8.88 7.50 6.36
CA ILE A 143 -7.71 7.81 7.15
C ILE A 143 -6.53 8.08 6.22
N GLY A 144 -5.86 9.20 6.38
CA GLY A 144 -4.67 9.58 5.62
C GLY A 144 -3.50 9.99 6.51
N SER A 145 -3.48 9.50 7.76
CA SER A 145 -2.44 9.83 8.75
C SER A 145 -1.92 8.60 9.46
N THR A 146 -0.72 8.73 10.05
CA THR A 146 -0.08 7.69 10.87
C THR A 146 -0.77 7.53 12.23
N ALA A 147 -0.58 6.35 12.85
CA ALA A 147 -1.16 6.02 14.15
C ALA A 147 -0.62 6.88 15.29
N SER A 148 0.69 7.09 15.33
CA SER A 148 1.36 7.80 16.45
C SER A 148 1.40 9.32 16.26
N GLY A 149 1.22 9.82 15.04
CA GLY A 149 1.43 11.23 14.71
C GLY A 149 2.89 11.68 14.88
N GLY A 150 3.13 12.98 15.06
CA GLY A 150 4.50 13.51 15.20
C GLY A 150 5.32 13.35 13.91
N ARG A 151 6.66 13.25 14.03
CA ARG A 151 7.56 13.11 12.86
C ARG A 151 7.62 11.65 12.36
N THR A 152 6.45 11.10 12.09
CA THR A 152 6.27 9.74 11.55
C THR A 152 5.87 9.78 10.08
N VAL A 153 6.04 8.64 9.39
CA VAL A 153 5.59 8.42 8.02
C VAL A 153 5.14 6.96 7.86
N ALA A 154 4.01 6.75 7.19
CA ALA A 154 3.59 5.42 6.80
C ALA A 154 3.85 5.21 5.29
N LEU A 155 4.53 4.11 4.97
CA LEU A 155 4.68 3.64 3.59
C LEU A 155 3.57 2.65 3.27
N THR A 156 2.87 2.85 2.16
CA THR A 156 1.82 1.94 1.70
C THR A 156 2.02 1.59 0.23
N PHE A 157 1.74 0.34 -0.13
CA PHE A 157 1.93 -0.19 -1.47
C PHE A 157 0.65 -0.86 -1.94
N ASP A 158 0.19 -0.51 -3.14
CA ASP A 158 -1.06 -0.99 -3.73
C ASP A 158 -0.81 -1.94 -4.91
N ASP A 159 -1.86 -2.66 -5.31
CA ASP A 159 -1.95 -3.54 -6.48
C ASP A 159 -1.18 -4.86 -6.37
N GLY A 160 -0.50 -5.10 -5.26
CA GLY A 160 0.26 -6.33 -5.04
C GLY A 160 -0.59 -7.59 -4.75
N PRO A 161 0.11 -8.71 -4.48
CA PRO A 161 1.53 -8.93 -4.69
C PRO A 161 1.89 -8.99 -6.16
N GLY A 162 3.02 -8.37 -6.53
CA GLY A 162 3.52 -8.32 -7.90
C GLY A 162 5.02 -8.64 -8.02
N PRO A 163 5.59 -8.52 -9.22
CA PRO A 163 7.01 -8.79 -9.45
C PRO A 163 7.98 -7.91 -8.65
N ALA A 164 7.52 -6.72 -8.21
CA ALA A 164 8.32 -5.80 -7.41
C ALA A 164 8.23 -6.05 -5.91
N THR A 165 7.19 -6.74 -5.41
CA THR A 165 6.94 -6.95 -3.99
C THR A 165 8.17 -7.51 -3.26
N GLY A 166 8.80 -8.55 -3.80
CA GLY A 166 9.99 -9.15 -3.19
C GLY A 166 11.15 -8.17 -3.03
N GLN A 167 11.40 -7.34 -4.05
CA GLN A 167 12.48 -6.33 -4.03
C GLN A 167 12.16 -5.19 -3.03
N ILE A 168 10.89 -4.81 -2.90
CA ILE A 168 10.45 -3.80 -1.93
C ILE A 168 10.62 -4.35 -0.52
N LEU A 169 10.21 -5.59 -0.24
CA LEU A 169 10.43 -6.24 1.06
C LEU A 169 11.91 -6.29 1.43
N ASP A 170 12.80 -6.64 0.50
CA ASP A 170 14.25 -6.65 0.72
C ASP A 170 14.77 -5.26 1.12
N LEU A 171 14.28 -4.19 0.47
CA LEU A 171 14.64 -2.81 0.79
C LEU A 171 14.11 -2.40 2.17
N LEU A 172 12.86 -2.71 2.49
CA LEU A 172 12.27 -2.40 3.80
C LEU A 172 13.03 -3.10 4.93
N ALA A 173 13.44 -4.37 4.71
CA ALA A 173 14.22 -5.13 5.67
C ALA A 173 15.59 -4.49 5.96
N GLN A 174 16.30 -3.96 4.93
CA GLN A 174 17.59 -3.28 5.08
C GLN A 174 17.51 -2.06 6.01
N TYR A 175 16.38 -1.38 6.06
CA TYR A 175 16.16 -0.21 6.91
C TYR A 175 15.33 -0.51 8.16
N HIS A 176 14.99 -1.79 8.41
CA HIS A 176 14.13 -2.23 9.52
C HIS A 176 12.76 -1.53 9.53
N VAL A 177 12.23 -1.20 8.36
CA VAL A 177 10.97 -0.48 8.16
C VAL A 177 9.82 -1.46 8.02
N LYS A 178 8.68 -1.14 8.64
CA LYS A 178 7.41 -1.82 8.39
C LYS A 178 6.52 -0.94 7.51
N ALA A 179 5.72 -1.59 6.67
CA ALA A 179 4.82 -0.94 5.71
C ALA A 179 3.47 -1.65 5.68
N THR A 180 2.53 -1.07 4.95
CA THR A 180 1.21 -1.67 4.69
C THR A 180 1.10 -1.99 3.20
N PHE A 181 0.63 -3.20 2.87
CA PHE A 181 0.42 -3.67 1.51
C PHE A 181 -1.07 -3.85 1.27
N CYS A 182 -1.64 -3.05 0.35
CA CYS A 182 -3.04 -3.13 -0.06
C CYS A 182 -3.13 -4.08 -1.25
N GLU A 183 -3.48 -5.32 -0.96
CA GLU A 183 -3.40 -6.44 -1.90
C GLU A 183 -4.67 -6.56 -2.73
N ILE A 184 -4.53 -6.77 -4.02
CA ILE A 184 -5.63 -7.22 -4.88
C ILE A 184 -5.88 -8.71 -4.60
N GLY A 185 -7.10 -9.07 -4.25
CA GLY A 185 -7.45 -10.43 -3.79
C GLY A 185 -7.03 -11.53 -4.77
N GLN A 186 -7.25 -11.36 -6.07
CA GLN A 186 -6.80 -12.33 -7.08
C GLN A 186 -5.27 -12.44 -7.15
N ASN A 187 -4.53 -11.34 -6.93
CA ASN A 187 -3.06 -11.37 -6.91
C ASN A 187 -2.55 -12.06 -5.65
N ALA A 188 -3.18 -11.81 -4.50
CA ALA A 188 -2.90 -12.49 -3.24
C ALA A 188 -3.12 -14.00 -3.35
N ALA A 189 -4.24 -14.42 -3.95
CA ALA A 189 -4.55 -15.82 -4.18
C ALA A 189 -3.56 -16.50 -5.15
N ALA A 190 -3.07 -15.77 -6.15
CA ALA A 190 -2.09 -16.27 -7.12
C ALA A 190 -0.66 -16.33 -6.54
N ASN A 191 -0.34 -15.50 -5.54
CA ASN A 191 1.01 -15.36 -4.98
C ASN A 191 1.04 -15.50 -3.44
N PRO A 192 0.50 -16.60 -2.86
CA PRO A 192 0.38 -16.73 -1.40
C PRO A 192 1.74 -16.75 -0.68
N ALA A 193 2.82 -17.09 -1.37
CA ALA A 193 4.16 -17.07 -0.78
C ALA A 193 4.62 -15.64 -0.46
N LEU A 194 4.29 -14.67 -1.31
CA LEU A 194 4.61 -13.26 -1.07
C LEU A 194 3.74 -12.68 0.05
N VAL A 195 2.43 -12.99 0.09
CA VAL A 195 1.55 -12.57 1.20
C VAL A 195 2.06 -13.11 2.54
N LYS A 196 2.44 -14.39 2.60
CA LYS A 196 3.07 -14.98 3.81
C LYS A 196 4.35 -14.28 4.19
N ARG A 197 5.15 -13.86 3.22
CA ARG A 197 6.39 -13.11 3.47
C ARG A 197 6.10 -11.73 4.06
N VAL A 198 5.10 -11.00 3.51
CA VAL A 198 4.63 -9.73 4.07
C VAL A 198 4.27 -9.88 5.55
N VAL A 199 3.48 -10.91 5.90
CA VAL A 199 3.05 -11.17 7.28
C VAL A 199 4.25 -11.58 8.16
N ALA A 200 5.09 -12.51 7.70
CA ALA A 200 6.22 -13.04 8.47
C ALA A 200 7.27 -11.97 8.78
N GLU A 201 7.45 -11.01 7.88
CA GLU A 201 8.35 -9.88 8.09
C GLU A 201 7.71 -8.75 8.93
N GLY A 202 6.47 -8.92 9.40
CA GLY A 202 5.78 -8.00 10.31
C GLY A 202 5.21 -6.76 9.65
N HIS A 203 5.03 -6.79 8.33
CA HIS A 203 4.25 -5.78 7.61
C HIS A 203 2.75 -6.01 7.83
N ARG A 204 1.93 -5.08 7.38
CA ARG A 204 0.47 -5.15 7.52
C ARG A 204 -0.20 -5.31 6.16
N LEU A 205 -1.36 -5.95 6.19
CA LEU A 205 -2.19 -6.17 5.01
C LEU A 205 -3.40 -5.23 5.03
N CYS A 206 -3.79 -4.85 3.84
CA CYS A 206 -4.93 -4.01 3.52
C CYS A 206 -5.63 -4.63 2.29
N ASP A 207 -6.94 -4.55 2.24
CA ASP A 207 -7.78 -5.03 1.15
C ASP A 207 -7.85 -3.99 0.04
N HIS A 208 -7.62 -4.40 -1.21
CA HIS A 208 -7.72 -3.54 -2.39
C HIS A 208 -8.68 -4.09 -3.45
N SER A 209 -9.77 -4.74 -3.00
CA SER A 209 -10.78 -5.45 -3.80
C SER A 209 -10.26 -6.70 -4.53
N VAL A 210 -11.18 -7.47 -5.11
CA VAL A 210 -10.80 -8.69 -5.85
C VAL A 210 -10.14 -8.37 -7.19
N HIS A 211 -10.71 -7.44 -7.97
CA HIS A 211 -10.35 -7.21 -9.38
C HIS A 211 -9.90 -5.77 -9.67
N HIS A 212 -9.86 -4.90 -8.66
CA HIS A 212 -9.52 -3.49 -8.82
C HIS A 212 -10.45 -2.73 -9.81
N PRO A 213 -11.79 -2.87 -9.75
CA PRO A 213 -12.69 -2.17 -10.66
C PRO A 213 -12.68 -0.66 -10.40
N GLN A 214 -12.72 0.13 -11.47
CA GLN A 214 -12.83 1.59 -11.40
C GLN A 214 -13.90 2.09 -12.39
N PRO A 215 -14.65 3.11 -12.00
CA PRO A 215 -14.67 3.81 -10.70
C PRO A 215 -15.38 2.97 -9.63
N PHE A 216 -14.72 2.77 -8.47
CA PHE A 216 -15.19 1.84 -7.43
C PHE A 216 -16.51 2.30 -6.79
N GLU A 217 -16.64 3.61 -6.53
CA GLU A 217 -17.83 4.24 -5.97
C GLU A 217 -19.08 4.19 -6.88
N LYS A 218 -18.96 3.62 -8.09
CA LYS A 218 -20.08 3.40 -9.01
C LYS A 218 -20.55 1.95 -9.04
N LEU A 219 -19.98 1.09 -8.23
CA LEU A 219 -20.44 -0.29 -8.13
C LEU A 219 -21.80 -0.35 -7.45
N SER A 220 -22.61 -1.35 -7.82
CA SER A 220 -23.79 -1.67 -7.02
C SER A 220 -23.37 -2.24 -5.68
N HIS A 221 -24.22 -2.09 -4.65
CA HIS A 221 -23.99 -2.63 -3.31
C HIS A 221 -23.53 -4.09 -3.33
N ASP A 222 -24.28 -4.98 -4.00
CA ASP A 222 -23.94 -6.41 -4.06
C ASP A 222 -22.55 -6.66 -4.67
N LYS A 223 -22.18 -5.83 -5.67
CA LYS A 223 -20.87 -5.93 -6.31
C LYS A 223 -19.76 -5.42 -5.40
N ALA A 224 -19.99 -4.33 -4.68
CA ALA A 224 -19.05 -3.81 -3.68
C ALA A 224 -18.86 -4.82 -2.53
N VAL A 225 -19.95 -5.42 -2.03
CA VAL A 225 -19.89 -6.50 -1.01
C VAL A 225 -19.03 -7.67 -1.50
N TYR A 226 -19.22 -8.11 -2.76
CA TYR A 226 -18.39 -9.16 -3.32
C TYR A 226 -16.92 -8.76 -3.45
N GLU A 227 -16.65 -7.57 -4.04
CA GLU A 227 -15.29 -7.11 -4.30
C GLU A 227 -14.47 -6.92 -3.00
N ILE A 228 -15.10 -6.45 -1.92
CA ILE A 228 -14.45 -6.26 -0.63
C ILE A 228 -14.42 -7.60 0.15
N GLY A 229 -15.56 -8.26 0.32
CA GLY A 229 -15.64 -9.46 1.16
C GLY A 229 -14.83 -10.63 0.63
N ALA A 230 -14.90 -10.89 -0.68
CA ALA A 230 -14.14 -11.98 -1.27
C ALA A 230 -12.62 -11.68 -1.31
N ALA A 231 -12.21 -10.42 -1.50
CA ALA A 231 -10.81 -10.04 -1.43
C ALA A 231 -10.24 -10.24 -0.02
N HIS A 232 -10.97 -9.78 1.01
CA HIS A 232 -10.61 -10.02 2.40
C HIS A 232 -10.33 -11.52 2.65
N ASP A 233 -11.25 -12.39 2.25
CA ASP A 233 -11.11 -13.83 2.44
C ASP A 233 -9.92 -14.42 1.66
N MET A 234 -9.68 -13.96 0.42
CA MET A 234 -8.54 -14.38 -0.39
C MET A 234 -7.21 -13.98 0.27
N ILE A 235 -7.11 -12.76 0.79
CA ILE A 235 -5.91 -12.24 1.46
C ILE A 235 -5.64 -12.99 2.76
N VAL A 236 -6.65 -13.17 3.60
CA VAL A 236 -6.55 -13.94 4.85
C VAL A 236 -6.12 -15.38 4.56
N LYS A 237 -6.73 -16.02 3.57
CA LYS A 237 -6.35 -17.39 3.15
C LYS A 237 -4.91 -17.46 2.64
N ALA A 238 -4.48 -16.48 1.85
CA ALA A 238 -3.13 -16.43 1.29
C ALA A 238 -2.08 -16.25 2.38
N GLY A 239 -2.32 -15.37 3.37
CA GLY A 239 -1.41 -15.13 4.49
C GLY A 239 -1.34 -16.30 5.48
N GLY A 240 -2.42 -17.06 5.64
CA GLY A 240 -2.51 -18.21 6.52
C GLY A 240 -3.12 -17.90 7.89
N PRO A 241 -3.08 -18.86 8.84
CA PRO A 241 -3.70 -18.69 10.14
C PRO A 241 -3.20 -17.47 10.91
N GLY A 242 -4.13 -16.70 11.49
CA GLY A 242 -3.81 -15.48 12.27
C GLY A 242 -3.52 -14.27 11.43
N THR A 243 -3.71 -14.32 10.11
CA THR A 243 -3.59 -13.15 9.25
C THR A 243 -4.71 -12.15 9.51
N GLU A 244 -4.33 -10.91 9.77
CA GLU A 244 -5.24 -9.79 9.98
C GLU A 244 -5.18 -8.82 8.79
N VAL A 245 -6.36 -8.37 8.33
CA VAL A 245 -6.54 -7.32 7.35
C VAL A 245 -7.23 -6.16 8.04
N SER A 246 -6.49 -5.11 8.34
CA SER A 246 -6.98 -4.02 9.22
C SER A 246 -7.55 -2.84 8.45
N TRP A 247 -7.28 -2.76 7.15
CA TRP A 247 -7.71 -1.65 6.30
C TRP A 247 -8.31 -2.14 4.98
N PHE A 248 -9.16 -1.28 4.41
CA PHE A 248 -9.62 -1.33 3.02
C PHE A 248 -9.21 -0.03 2.33
N ARG A 249 -8.65 -0.13 1.15
CA ARG A 249 -8.41 1.02 0.27
C ARG A 249 -9.21 0.84 -1.02
N ALA A 250 -10.13 1.77 -1.27
CA ALA A 250 -10.95 1.73 -2.48
C ALA A 250 -10.07 1.97 -3.72
N PRO A 251 -10.14 1.11 -4.77
CA PRO A 251 -9.47 1.32 -6.04
C PRO A 251 -9.65 2.73 -6.58
N GLY A 252 -8.51 3.37 -6.96
CA GLY A 252 -8.52 4.74 -7.45
C GLY A 252 -8.95 5.79 -6.42
N GLY A 253 -9.07 5.45 -5.14
CA GLY A 253 -9.59 6.35 -4.11
C GLY A 253 -11.11 6.55 -4.20
N GLY A 254 -11.82 5.66 -4.89
CA GLY A 254 -13.28 5.72 -5.08
C GLY A 254 -14.07 5.34 -3.84
N PHE A 255 -13.88 6.10 -2.74
CA PHE A 255 -14.64 5.92 -1.50
C PHE A 255 -16.05 6.50 -1.62
N ASP A 256 -17.01 5.81 -0.99
CA ASP A 256 -18.34 6.31 -0.69
C ASP A 256 -18.86 5.69 0.61
N ALA A 257 -20.00 6.17 1.09
CA ALA A 257 -20.55 5.71 2.36
C ALA A 257 -20.87 4.21 2.37
N ASP A 258 -21.25 3.64 1.22
CA ASP A 258 -21.59 2.23 1.11
C ASP A 258 -20.36 1.34 1.26
N ASN A 259 -19.32 1.58 0.46
CA ASN A 259 -18.10 0.77 0.51
C ASN A 259 -17.32 0.94 1.83
N GLU A 260 -17.35 2.14 2.44
CA GLU A 260 -16.81 2.38 3.78
C GLU A 260 -17.57 1.58 4.85
N HIS A 261 -18.90 1.47 4.76
CA HIS A 261 -19.71 0.67 5.67
C HIS A 261 -19.46 -0.84 5.51
N ILE A 262 -19.34 -1.32 4.28
CA ILE A 262 -19.01 -2.72 4.00
C ILE A 262 -17.67 -3.07 4.64
N ALA A 263 -16.65 -2.27 4.42
CA ALA A 263 -15.32 -2.47 5.00
C ALA A 263 -15.36 -2.45 6.54
N ALA A 264 -16.07 -1.47 7.12
CA ALA A 264 -16.24 -1.37 8.57
C ALA A 264 -16.97 -2.58 9.17
N GLY A 265 -17.94 -3.14 8.45
CA GLY A 265 -18.65 -4.38 8.82
C GLY A 265 -17.73 -5.60 8.89
N LEU A 266 -16.63 -5.61 8.14
CA LEU A 266 -15.58 -6.63 8.17
C LEU A 266 -14.43 -6.29 9.16
N GLY A 267 -14.58 -5.22 9.94
CA GLY A 267 -13.57 -4.78 10.91
C GLY A 267 -12.40 -3.99 10.31
N MET A 268 -12.50 -3.55 9.07
CA MET A 268 -11.48 -2.76 8.38
C MET A 268 -11.78 -1.26 8.47
N SER A 269 -10.73 -0.45 8.61
CA SER A 269 -10.79 1.01 8.48
C SER A 269 -10.52 1.43 7.03
N SER A 270 -11.18 2.50 6.55
CA SER A 270 -10.93 3.04 5.21
C SER A 270 -9.58 3.78 5.17
N LEU A 271 -8.64 3.32 4.34
CA LEU A 271 -7.29 3.85 4.23
C LEU A 271 -7.09 4.68 2.98
N GLY A 272 -6.95 5.98 3.13
CA GLY A 272 -6.51 6.90 2.09
C GLY A 272 -5.00 7.14 2.13
N TRP A 273 -4.59 8.30 1.62
CA TRP A 273 -3.21 8.79 1.62
C TRP A 273 -3.18 10.30 1.69
N SER A 274 -2.02 10.86 1.99
CA SER A 274 -1.79 12.31 1.99
C SER A 274 -0.69 12.73 1.01
N VAL A 275 0.15 11.78 0.55
CA VAL A 275 1.17 12.01 -0.48
C VAL A 275 1.02 10.97 -1.59
N ASP A 276 0.80 11.41 -2.83
CA ASP A 276 0.77 10.56 -4.03
C ASP A 276 1.87 11.00 -5.02
N PRO A 277 3.00 10.29 -5.11
CA PRO A 277 4.06 10.56 -6.07
C PRO A 277 3.73 10.11 -7.48
N ARG A 278 2.56 9.49 -7.71
CA ARG A 278 2.07 8.98 -8.98
C ARG A 278 3.02 7.98 -9.66
N ASP A 279 3.69 7.16 -8.88
CA ASP A 279 4.65 6.16 -9.34
C ASP A 279 4.01 5.17 -10.33
N TRP A 280 2.71 4.90 -10.17
CA TRP A 280 1.88 4.09 -11.08
C TRP A 280 1.88 4.61 -12.52
N SER A 281 2.02 5.92 -12.73
CA SER A 281 2.09 6.54 -14.07
C SER A 281 3.50 6.52 -14.68
N ARG A 282 4.50 6.06 -13.95
CA ARG A 282 5.91 5.97 -14.34
C ARG A 282 6.51 7.30 -14.81
N PRO A 283 6.43 8.38 -13.98
CA PRO A 283 6.85 9.72 -14.36
C PRO A 283 8.38 9.91 -14.35
N GLY A 284 9.14 8.87 -14.04
CA GLY A 284 10.58 8.90 -13.81
C GLY A 284 10.94 8.96 -12.33
N VAL A 285 12.02 8.29 -11.96
CA VAL A 285 12.51 8.23 -10.56
C VAL A 285 12.69 9.61 -9.92
N PRO A 286 13.29 10.62 -10.61
CA PRO A 286 13.44 11.95 -10.04
C PRO A 286 12.10 12.61 -9.67
N ALA A 287 11.05 12.43 -10.50
CA ALA A 287 9.73 12.99 -10.24
C ALA A 287 9.07 12.35 -9.01
N ILE A 288 9.15 11.02 -8.88
CA ILE A 288 8.64 10.29 -7.72
C ILE A 288 9.31 10.80 -6.43
N VAL A 289 10.65 10.83 -6.43
CA VAL A 289 11.45 11.27 -5.27
C VAL A 289 11.16 12.72 -4.91
N SER A 290 11.19 13.61 -5.91
CA SER A 290 10.92 15.03 -5.71
C SER A 290 9.52 15.29 -5.13
N THR A 291 8.49 14.59 -5.64
CA THR A 291 7.12 14.74 -5.12
C THR A 291 7.05 14.41 -3.65
N VAL A 292 7.60 13.25 -3.24
CA VAL A 292 7.63 12.87 -1.82
C VAL A 292 8.39 13.91 -1.00
N GLN A 293 9.59 14.32 -1.45
CA GLN A 293 10.42 15.26 -0.70
C GLN A 293 9.78 16.64 -0.50
N HIS A 294 8.97 17.11 -1.46
CA HIS A 294 8.32 18.43 -1.38
C HIS A 294 6.97 18.40 -0.64
N GLN A 295 6.23 17.29 -0.72
CA GLN A 295 4.88 17.23 -0.17
C GLN A 295 4.82 16.66 1.23
N LEU A 296 5.76 15.78 1.59
CA LEU A 296 5.74 15.04 2.84
C LEU A 296 5.76 15.96 4.07
N LYS A 297 4.81 15.71 4.96
CA LYS A 297 4.72 16.32 6.29
C LYS A 297 4.75 15.25 7.37
N PRO A 298 5.11 15.60 8.61
CA PRO A 298 5.00 14.69 9.73
C PRO A 298 3.59 14.11 9.90
N GLY A 299 3.51 12.80 10.00
CA GLY A 299 2.25 12.07 10.15
C GLY A 299 1.59 11.63 8.84
N ASP A 300 2.21 11.85 7.69
CA ASP A 300 1.66 11.51 6.39
C ASP A 300 1.72 10.01 6.05
N VAL A 301 0.79 9.61 5.18
CA VAL A 301 0.74 8.30 4.52
C VAL A 301 1.12 8.48 3.05
N ILE A 302 2.17 7.79 2.62
CA ILE A 302 2.64 7.81 1.23
C ILE A 302 2.02 6.64 0.47
N LEU A 303 1.36 6.94 -0.65
CA LEU A 303 0.89 5.97 -1.63
C LEU A 303 2.00 5.61 -2.60
N MET A 304 2.30 4.33 -2.72
CA MET A 304 3.15 3.75 -3.76
C MET A 304 2.51 2.46 -4.25
N HIS A 305 3.14 1.77 -5.21
CA HIS A 305 2.60 0.54 -5.77
C HIS A 305 3.67 -0.54 -5.90
N ASP A 306 3.33 -1.79 -5.58
CA ASP A 306 4.19 -2.96 -5.75
C ASP A 306 3.66 -3.94 -6.83
N GLY A 307 2.41 -3.70 -7.28
CA GLY A 307 1.75 -4.43 -8.36
C GLY A 307 1.20 -3.52 -9.48
N GLY A 308 0.31 -4.04 -10.31
CA GLY A 308 -0.35 -3.29 -11.38
C GLY A 308 0.55 -2.88 -12.55
N GLY A 309 1.66 -3.63 -12.82
CA GLY A 309 2.56 -3.41 -13.95
C GLY A 309 4.03 -3.29 -13.57
N ASP A 310 4.83 -2.63 -14.43
CA ASP A 310 6.26 -2.39 -14.16
C ASP A 310 6.44 -1.35 -13.06
N ARG A 311 7.06 -1.75 -11.95
CA ARG A 311 7.36 -0.95 -10.76
C ARG A 311 8.85 -0.73 -10.54
N SER A 312 9.66 -0.89 -11.57
CA SER A 312 11.11 -0.66 -11.51
C SER A 312 11.45 0.76 -11.02
N GLN A 313 10.65 1.77 -11.43
CA GLN A 313 10.82 3.14 -10.95
C GLN A 313 10.45 3.31 -9.49
N THR A 314 9.42 2.62 -9.00
CA THR A 314 9.04 2.59 -7.58
C THR A 314 10.17 2.02 -6.73
N VAL A 315 10.70 0.86 -7.12
CA VAL A 315 11.87 0.23 -6.45
C VAL A 315 13.08 1.17 -6.43
N ALA A 316 13.39 1.80 -7.58
CA ALA A 316 14.52 2.73 -7.68
C ALA A 316 14.32 4.02 -6.88
N ALA A 317 13.09 4.53 -6.80
CA ALA A 317 12.75 5.68 -5.97
C ALA A 317 12.84 5.32 -4.47
N LEU A 318 12.38 4.14 -4.08
CA LEU A 318 12.44 3.68 -2.69
C LEU A 318 13.89 3.57 -2.18
N LYS A 319 14.83 3.13 -3.03
CA LYS A 319 16.28 3.13 -2.70
C LYS A 319 16.83 4.52 -2.36
N GLN A 320 16.22 5.59 -2.87
CA GLN A 320 16.62 6.97 -2.55
C GLN A 320 15.81 7.54 -1.39
N LEU A 321 14.51 7.20 -1.31
CA LEU A 321 13.60 7.74 -0.29
C LEU A 321 13.89 7.16 1.10
N LEU A 322 14.17 5.88 1.23
CA LEU A 322 14.42 5.27 2.55
C LEU A 322 15.58 5.94 3.29
N PRO A 323 16.80 6.06 2.73
CA PRO A 323 17.89 6.74 3.42
C PRO A 323 17.61 8.23 3.63
N TRP A 324 16.90 8.89 2.71
CA TRP A 324 16.52 10.29 2.88
C TRP A 324 15.56 10.47 4.05
N LEU A 325 14.51 9.64 4.16
CA LEU A 325 13.54 9.69 5.27
C LEU A 325 14.24 9.54 6.62
N VAL A 326 15.16 8.57 6.72
CA VAL A 326 15.98 8.36 7.93
C VAL A 326 16.84 9.60 8.23
N ALA A 327 17.52 10.15 7.22
CA ALA A 327 18.35 11.35 7.38
C ALA A 327 17.53 12.59 7.76
N GLN A 328 16.27 12.68 7.34
CA GLN A 328 15.33 13.72 7.77
C GLN A 328 14.77 13.48 9.19
N GLY A 329 15.12 12.40 9.87
CA GLY A 329 14.66 12.06 11.21
C GLY A 329 13.20 11.60 11.27
N TYR A 330 12.66 11.08 10.17
CA TYR A 330 11.39 10.39 10.20
C TYR A 330 11.53 9.02 10.86
N THR A 331 10.55 8.66 11.68
CA THR A 331 10.33 7.29 12.13
C THR A 331 9.20 6.67 11.32
N PHE A 332 9.34 5.39 11.00
CA PHE A 332 8.32 4.69 10.22
C PHE A 332 7.24 4.15 11.15
N ASP A 333 6.00 4.35 10.75
CA ASP A 333 4.80 3.97 11.51
C ASP A 333 3.80 3.31 10.57
N LEU A 334 2.71 2.81 11.14
CA LEU A 334 1.57 2.28 10.39
C LEU A 334 0.49 3.35 10.26
N PRO A 335 -0.42 3.23 9.29
CA PRO A 335 -1.61 4.08 9.25
C PRO A 335 -2.44 3.96 10.53
N ALA A 336 -3.14 5.01 10.91
CA ALA A 336 -4.17 4.93 11.95
C ALA A 336 -5.27 3.93 11.55
N ALA A 337 -6.02 3.41 12.55
CA ALA A 337 -7.04 2.37 12.32
C ALA A 337 -8.31 2.60 13.15
#